data_cfbb3c30ccdba09e78897570c97843f1
#
_entry.id   cfbb3c30ccdba09e78897570c97843f1
#
_cell.length_a   1.000
_cell.length_b   1.000
_cell.length_c   1.000
_cell.angle_alpha   90.00
_cell.angle_beta   90.00
_cell.angle_gamma   90.00
#
_symmetry.space_group_name_H-M   'P 1'
#
loop_
_entity.id
_entity.type
_entity.pdbx_description
1 polymer ?
#
loop_
_entity_poly.entity_id
_entity_poly.type
_entity_poly.pdbx_seq_one_letter_code
_entity_poly.pdbx_strand_id
1 'polypeptide(L)'
;MHFPIIVIMKNGFQFAEVDRLLRPFDEGISVAEYLNEDGVPTTYNPESRWDWWQIGGRWTGVLSGTYNPREDAANIQTCTVCDGTGVRPGGREQFGEHWFEATKGCNGCEGTGQSLKWPTEWASFVGDCVPVDKIPGGFVPCGLVTPDGEWHGDGALWCGGPVENARTTAGWETEFRSIVNNYLECSAVIVDCHI
;
A
#
# COMPACT_ATOMS: atom_id res chain seq x y z
N MET A 1 -1.72 -6.32 6.60
CA MET A 1 -2.65 -6.14 5.44
C MET A 1 -2.22 -4.90 4.67
N HIS A 2 -2.41 -4.86 3.31
CA HIS A 2 -2.05 -3.68 2.51
C HIS A 2 -3.28 -2.88 2.11
N PHE A 3 -3.18 -1.56 2.11
CA PHE A 3 -4.26 -0.66 1.71
C PHE A 3 -3.73 0.64 1.10
N PRO A 4 -4.48 1.24 0.12
CA PRO A 4 -4.06 2.47 -0.52
C PRO A 4 -4.54 3.69 0.25
N ILE A 5 -3.66 4.68 0.37
CA ILE A 5 -4.03 6.03 0.80
C ILE A 5 -3.54 7.07 -0.20
N ILE A 6 -4.12 8.25 -0.15
CA ILE A 6 -3.63 9.44 -0.84
C ILE A 6 -2.99 10.38 0.17
N VAL A 7 -1.82 10.91 -0.19
CA VAL A 7 -1.19 12.04 0.53
C VAL A 7 -1.26 13.26 -0.37
N ILE A 8 -1.88 14.35 0.11
CA ILE A 8 -1.95 15.63 -0.62
C ILE A 8 -0.82 16.54 -0.17
N MET A 9 -0.12 17.15 -1.15
CA MET A 9 1.01 18.07 -0.92
C MET A 9 0.82 19.38 -1.67
N LYS A 10 1.19 20.51 -1.04
CA LYS A 10 1.03 21.85 -1.62
C LYS A 10 1.99 22.15 -2.77
N ASN A 11 3.23 21.64 -2.75
CA ASN A 11 4.32 22.12 -3.60
C ASN A 11 4.90 21.06 -4.54
N GLY A 12 4.06 20.18 -5.08
CA GLY A 12 4.50 19.06 -5.91
C GLY A 12 5.14 17.93 -5.09
N PHE A 13 5.67 16.94 -5.79
CA PHE A 13 6.23 15.75 -5.13
C PHE A 13 7.55 16.06 -4.41
N GLN A 14 7.57 15.79 -3.11
CA GLN A 14 8.76 15.78 -2.28
C GLN A 14 8.68 14.62 -1.29
N PHE A 15 9.58 13.66 -1.38
CA PHE A 15 9.60 12.49 -0.50
C PHE A 15 9.62 12.86 0.99
N ALA A 16 10.45 13.86 1.37
CA ALA A 16 10.54 14.33 2.75
C ALA A 16 9.22 14.90 3.28
N GLU A 17 8.40 15.48 2.40
CA GLU A 17 7.07 15.99 2.79
C GLU A 17 6.07 14.85 2.97
N VAL A 18 6.12 13.82 2.11
CA VAL A 18 5.31 12.60 2.29
C VAL A 18 5.67 11.94 3.63
N ASP A 19 6.96 11.73 3.89
CA ASP A 19 7.43 11.14 5.15
C ASP A 19 6.97 11.96 6.37
N ARG A 20 7.11 13.29 6.32
CA ARG A 20 6.66 14.19 7.38
C ARG A 20 5.16 14.08 7.67
N LEU A 21 4.34 13.99 6.61
CA LEU A 21 2.89 13.90 6.72
C LEU A 21 2.43 12.53 7.23
N LEU A 22 3.15 11.47 6.88
CA LEU A 22 2.81 10.11 7.28
C LEU A 22 3.32 9.74 8.68
N ARG A 23 4.41 10.34 9.11
CA ARG A 23 5.09 10.01 10.37
C ARG A 23 4.19 10.00 11.62
N PRO A 24 3.22 10.93 11.81
CA PRO A 24 2.36 10.90 12.99
C PRO A 24 1.52 9.62 13.14
N PHE A 25 1.32 8.88 12.07
CA PHE A 25 0.47 7.70 12.02
C PHE A 25 1.26 6.37 11.97
N ASP A 26 2.58 6.42 12.13
CA ASP A 26 3.46 5.24 12.16
C ASP A 26 3.41 4.59 13.54
N GLU A 27 3.17 3.28 13.61
CA GLU A 27 3.11 2.54 14.89
C GLU A 27 4.47 2.46 15.57
N GLY A 28 5.57 2.56 14.81
CA GLY A 28 6.94 2.59 15.34
C GLY A 28 7.30 3.88 16.09
N ILE A 29 6.44 4.90 16.05
CA ILE A 29 6.64 6.16 16.77
C ILE A 29 6.10 6.04 18.20
N SER A 30 7.01 6.05 19.18
CA SER A 30 6.63 6.10 20.59
C SER A 30 6.16 7.51 20.97
N VAL A 31 5.05 7.58 21.72
CA VAL A 31 4.53 8.81 22.31
C VAL A 31 4.87 8.91 23.80
N ALA A 32 4.55 10.04 24.44
CA ALA A 32 4.66 10.15 25.89
C ALA A 32 3.78 9.08 26.58
N GLU A 33 4.29 8.48 27.68
CA GLU A 33 3.55 7.47 28.42
C GLU A 33 2.16 7.95 28.83
N TYR A 34 1.15 7.13 28.59
CA TYR A 34 -0.23 7.37 28.97
C TYR A 34 -0.90 6.06 29.42
N LEU A 35 -2.05 6.13 30.06
CA LEU A 35 -2.83 4.93 30.38
C LEU A 35 -3.78 4.61 29.21
N ASN A 36 -3.69 3.37 28.71
CA ASN A 36 -4.62 2.90 27.69
C ASN A 36 -6.05 2.67 28.28
N GLU A 37 -6.97 2.19 27.46
CA GLU A 37 -8.36 1.94 27.86
C GLU A 37 -8.50 0.93 29.02
N ASP A 38 -7.53 0.02 29.17
CA ASP A 38 -7.44 -0.96 30.25
C ASP A 38 -6.74 -0.42 31.51
N GLY A 39 -6.31 0.86 31.49
CA GLY A 39 -5.56 1.50 32.57
C GLY A 39 -4.09 1.03 32.67
N VAL A 40 -3.53 0.47 31.61
CA VAL A 40 -2.13 0.01 31.55
C VAL A 40 -1.26 1.11 30.95
N PRO A 41 -0.11 1.46 31.59
CA PRO A 41 0.85 2.40 31.03
C PRO A 41 1.39 1.91 29.69
N THR A 42 1.38 2.78 28.70
CA THR A 42 1.86 2.48 27.34
C THR A 42 2.49 3.69 26.68
N THR A 43 3.38 3.45 25.72
CA THR A 43 3.95 4.46 24.81
C THR A 43 3.57 4.20 23.36
N TYR A 44 2.62 3.29 23.13
CA TYR A 44 2.11 2.98 21.80
C TYR A 44 1.41 4.22 21.21
N ASN A 45 1.61 4.47 19.92
CA ASN A 45 1.01 5.61 19.25
C ASN A 45 -0.51 5.38 19.03
N PRO A 46 -1.40 6.10 19.72
CA PRO A 46 -2.86 5.91 19.56
C PRO A 46 -3.38 6.36 18.19
N GLU A 47 -2.59 7.18 17.48
CA GLU A 47 -2.91 7.63 16.13
C GLU A 47 -2.35 6.69 15.05
N SER A 48 -1.68 5.60 15.43
CA SER A 48 -1.07 4.67 14.47
C SER A 48 -2.10 4.09 13.49
N ARG A 49 -1.68 3.97 12.25
CA ARG A 49 -2.48 3.43 11.13
C ARG A 49 -1.72 2.40 10.32
N TRP A 50 -0.39 2.34 10.42
CA TRP A 50 0.49 1.42 9.69
C TRP A 50 1.80 1.18 10.43
N ASP A 51 2.40 0.02 10.17
CA ASP A 51 3.75 -0.35 10.57
C ASP A 51 4.79 -0.05 9.48
N TRP A 52 4.32 0.10 8.24
CA TRP A 52 5.16 0.28 7.06
C TRP A 52 4.40 0.93 5.92
N TRP A 53 5.09 1.70 5.07
CA TRP A 53 4.51 2.32 3.89
C TRP A 53 5.51 2.47 2.74
N GLN A 54 5.00 2.57 1.52
CA GLN A 54 5.76 2.80 0.29
C GLN A 54 4.95 3.61 -0.71
N ILE A 55 5.62 4.51 -1.46
CA ILE A 55 4.98 5.20 -2.58
C ILE A 55 4.69 4.19 -3.69
N GLY A 56 3.47 4.23 -4.23
CA GLY A 56 2.99 3.31 -5.26
C GLY A 56 2.74 1.90 -4.72
N GLY A 57 3.80 1.10 -4.60
CA GLY A 57 3.71 -0.28 -4.15
C GLY A 57 2.72 -1.10 -4.96
N ARG A 58 1.77 -1.75 -4.30
CA ARG A 58 0.72 -2.56 -4.95
C ARG A 58 -0.24 -1.75 -5.81
N TRP A 59 -0.31 -0.44 -5.58
CA TRP A 59 -1.18 0.50 -6.30
C TRP A 59 -0.43 1.38 -7.29
N THR A 60 0.84 1.07 -7.58
CA THR A 60 1.61 1.75 -8.62
C THR A 60 0.82 1.78 -9.94
N GLY A 61 0.71 2.97 -10.52
CA GLY A 61 0.01 3.20 -11.79
C GLY A 61 -1.49 3.48 -11.67
N VAL A 62 -2.12 3.27 -10.52
CA VAL A 62 -3.58 3.44 -10.37
C VAL A 62 -4.03 4.87 -10.64
N LEU A 63 -3.21 5.87 -10.30
CA LEU A 63 -3.53 7.28 -10.55
C LEU A 63 -3.34 7.69 -12.01
N SER A 64 -2.48 7.00 -12.77
CA SER A 64 -2.26 7.31 -14.19
C SER A 64 -3.33 6.69 -15.10
N GLY A 65 -3.91 5.55 -14.68
CA GLY A 65 -4.87 4.78 -15.46
C GLY A 65 -4.32 4.13 -16.73
N THR A 66 -3.03 4.33 -17.05
CA THR A 66 -2.39 3.86 -18.29
C THR A 66 -1.19 2.96 -18.06
N TYR A 67 -0.60 2.97 -16.87
CA TYR A 67 0.56 2.16 -16.53
C TYR A 67 0.12 0.88 -15.80
N ASN A 68 0.61 -0.26 -16.29
CA ASN A 68 0.43 -1.56 -15.64
C ASN A 68 1.81 -2.07 -15.16
N PRO A 69 2.10 -2.03 -13.86
CA PRO A 69 3.39 -2.47 -13.34
C PRO A 69 3.67 -3.96 -13.58
N ARG A 70 2.65 -4.77 -13.83
CA ARG A 70 2.78 -6.21 -14.13
C ARG A 70 3.29 -6.48 -15.54
N GLU A 71 3.19 -5.51 -16.43
CA GLU A 71 3.67 -5.58 -17.82
C GLU A 71 5.02 -4.89 -18.01
N ASP A 72 5.50 -4.18 -17.00
CA ASP A 72 6.80 -3.50 -17.04
C ASP A 72 7.94 -4.53 -16.89
N ALA A 73 8.82 -4.58 -17.89
CA ALA A 73 9.98 -5.47 -17.89
C ALA A 73 10.92 -5.24 -16.68
N ALA A 74 10.97 -4.02 -16.16
CA ALA A 74 11.75 -3.70 -14.96
C ALA A 74 11.24 -4.44 -13.69
N ASN A 75 9.98 -4.85 -13.69
CA ASN A 75 9.33 -5.56 -12.59
C ASN A 75 9.32 -7.08 -12.79
N ILE A 76 9.90 -7.58 -13.87
CA ILE A 76 10.03 -9.01 -14.18
C ILE A 76 11.42 -9.49 -13.77
N GLN A 77 11.50 -10.69 -13.20
CA GLN A 77 12.72 -11.34 -12.79
C GLN A 77 12.73 -12.81 -13.18
N THR A 78 13.90 -13.43 -13.18
CA THR A 78 14.02 -14.88 -13.27
C THR A 78 13.27 -15.52 -12.09
N CYS A 79 12.43 -16.51 -12.37
CA CYS A 79 11.68 -17.20 -11.32
C CYS A 79 12.63 -17.92 -10.37
N THR A 80 12.60 -17.54 -9.09
CA THR A 80 13.45 -18.11 -8.04
C THR A 80 13.03 -19.51 -7.60
N VAL A 81 11.81 -19.95 -7.94
CA VAL A 81 11.31 -21.31 -7.63
C VAL A 81 11.91 -22.36 -8.55
N CYS A 82 12.21 -21.99 -9.80
CA CYS A 82 12.71 -22.92 -10.81
C CYS A 82 14.01 -22.44 -11.49
N ASP A 83 14.63 -21.39 -10.99
CA ASP A 83 15.84 -20.78 -11.57
C ASP A 83 15.74 -20.54 -13.08
N GLY A 84 14.56 -20.07 -13.51
CA GLY A 84 14.29 -19.73 -14.90
C GLY A 84 13.96 -20.91 -15.83
N THR A 85 13.98 -22.16 -15.34
CA THR A 85 13.76 -23.34 -16.21
C THR A 85 12.29 -23.55 -16.59
N GLY A 86 11.35 -22.93 -15.91
CA GLY A 86 9.92 -23.17 -16.07
C GLY A 86 9.44 -24.50 -15.49
N VAL A 87 10.36 -25.32 -14.95
CA VAL A 87 10.09 -26.64 -14.36
C VAL A 87 10.39 -26.57 -12.87
N ARG A 88 9.42 -26.86 -12.03
CA ARG A 88 9.66 -26.92 -10.58
C ARG A 88 10.57 -28.12 -10.27
N PRO A 89 11.76 -27.91 -9.66
CA PRO A 89 12.62 -29.02 -9.27
C PRO A 89 11.91 -29.91 -8.25
N GLY A 90 12.12 -31.21 -8.33
CA GLY A 90 11.71 -32.14 -7.28
C GLY A 90 12.49 -31.86 -5.99
N GLY A 91 11.93 -32.25 -4.86
CA GLY A 91 12.56 -32.01 -3.58
C GLY A 91 11.84 -32.63 -2.42
N ARG A 92 12.34 -32.38 -1.22
CA ARG A 92 11.74 -32.78 0.04
C ARG A 92 10.99 -31.60 0.66
N GLU A 93 9.83 -31.84 1.19
CA GLU A 93 9.13 -30.79 1.96
C GLU A 93 9.98 -30.35 3.16
N GLN A 94 10.01 -29.05 3.44
CA GLN A 94 10.86 -28.44 4.46
C GLN A 94 10.57 -28.98 5.88
N PHE A 95 9.36 -29.48 6.13
CA PHE A 95 8.89 -29.97 7.42
C PHE A 95 8.24 -31.35 7.37
N GLY A 96 8.47 -32.14 6.27
CA GLY A 96 7.85 -33.43 6.07
C GLY A 96 8.80 -34.48 5.50
N GLU A 97 8.37 -35.77 5.57
CA GLU A 97 9.10 -36.89 4.96
C GLU A 97 8.73 -37.11 3.48
N HIS A 98 7.79 -36.33 2.96
CA HIS A 98 7.29 -36.47 1.61
C HIS A 98 8.26 -35.89 0.57
N TRP A 99 8.58 -36.72 -0.41
CA TRP A 99 9.25 -36.29 -1.62
C TRP A 99 8.21 -35.91 -2.67
N PHE A 100 8.43 -34.80 -3.40
CA PHE A 100 7.67 -34.48 -4.58
C PHE A 100 8.56 -34.53 -5.83
N GLU A 101 8.02 -35.01 -6.92
CA GLU A 101 8.73 -35.10 -8.18
C GLU A 101 8.79 -33.73 -8.87
N ALA A 102 9.79 -33.55 -9.75
CA ALA A 102 9.85 -32.40 -10.63
C ALA A 102 8.56 -32.34 -11.49
N THR A 103 7.89 -31.20 -11.53
CA THR A 103 6.65 -31.04 -12.28
C THR A 103 6.88 -30.24 -13.55
N LYS A 104 6.26 -30.65 -14.65
CA LYS A 104 6.17 -29.81 -15.85
C LYS A 104 5.28 -28.60 -15.51
N GLY A 105 5.87 -27.42 -15.56
CA GLY A 105 5.21 -26.19 -15.16
C GLY A 105 5.51 -25.84 -13.71
N CYS A 106 6.29 -24.81 -13.52
CA CYS A 106 6.58 -24.24 -12.21
C CYS A 106 5.37 -23.43 -11.75
N ASN A 107 4.85 -23.70 -10.56
CA ASN A 107 3.72 -22.96 -9.98
C ASN A 107 4.09 -21.51 -9.59
N GLY A 108 5.38 -21.17 -9.49
CA GLY A 108 5.85 -19.81 -9.24
C GLY A 108 5.85 -18.90 -10.47
N CYS A 109 5.83 -19.49 -11.68
CA CYS A 109 5.87 -18.74 -12.93
C CYS A 109 4.99 -19.36 -14.04
N GLU A 110 4.12 -20.29 -13.71
CA GLU A 110 3.24 -20.98 -14.65
C GLU A 110 3.99 -21.59 -15.85
N GLY A 111 5.23 -22.01 -15.63
CA GLY A 111 6.09 -22.61 -16.66
C GLY A 111 6.87 -21.64 -17.55
N THR A 112 6.75 -20.33 -17.35
CA THR A 112 7.43 -19.31 -18.18
C THR A 112 8.90 -19.12 -17.86
N GLY A 113 9.35 -19.53 -16.68
CA GLY A 113 10.70 -19.24 -16.16
C GLY A 113 10.87 -17.83 -15.61
N GLN A 114 9.86 -16.98 -15.72
CA GLN A 114 9.89 -15.59 -15.24
C GLN A 114 8.76 -15.36 -14.25
N SER A 115 9.00 -14.53 -13.25
CA SER A 115 8.00 -14.12 -12.27
C SER A 115 8.03 -12.61 -12.05
N LEU A 116 6.96 -12.05 -11.55
CA LEU A 116 6.96 -10.67 -11.09
C LEU A 116 7.80 -10.55 -9.81
N LYS A 117 8.53 -9.47 -9.67
CA LYS A 117 9.09 -9.04 -8.39
C LYS A 117 7.96 -8.76 -7.39
N TRP A 118 8.29 -8.75 -6.11
CA TRP A 118 7.36 -8.27 -5.11
C TRP A 118 7.04 -6.79 -5.35
N PRO A 119 5.82 -6.32 -5.05
CA PRO A 119 5.45 -4.91 -5.23
C PRO A 119 6.37 -3.91 -4.54
N THR A 120 7.02 -4.31 -3.44
CA THR A 120 8.03 -3.51 -2.74
C THR A 120 9.33 -3.32 -3.54
N GLU A 121 9.56 -4.14 -4.55
CA GLU A 121 10.75 -4.13 -5.41
C GLU A 121 10.44 -3.57 -6.81
N TRP A 122 9.20 -3.14 -7.04
CA TRP A 122 8.83 -2.56 -8.33
C TRP A 122 9.53 -1.22 -8.56
N ALA A 123 9.81 -0.95 -9.82
CA ALA A 123 10.39 0.32 -10.23
C ALA A 123 9.47 1.48 -9.86
N SER A 124 10.05 2.57 -9.36
CA SER A 124 9.32 3.80 -9.07
C SER A 124 8.68 4.33 -10.35
N PHE A 125 7.43 4.72 -10.27
CA PHE A 125 6.67 5.27 -11.38
C PHE A 125 6.28 6.72 -11.10
N VAL A 126 6.67 7.62 -11.98
CA VAL A 126 6.44 9.07 -11.83
C VAL A 126 4.94 9.42 -11.78
N GLY A 127 4.09 8.60 -12.41
CA GLY A 127 2.63 8.75 -12.41
C GLY A 127 1.94 8.30 -11.12
N ASP A 128 2.69 7.88 -10.09
CA ASP A 128 2.18 7.67 -8.74
C ASP A 128 2.03 9.01 -7.98
N CYS A 129 2.51 10.09 -8.59
CA CYS A 129 2.24 11.47 -8.17
C CYS A 129 1.57 12.23 -9.32
N VAL A 130 0.38 12.75 -9.08
CA VAL A 130 -0.39 13.51 -10.06
C VAL A 130 -0.92 14.80 -9.46
N PRO A 131 -1.27 15.82 -10.26
CA PRO A 131 -2.13 16.91 -9.78
C PRO A 131 -3.44 16.37 -9.22
N VAL A 132 -3.95 16.96 -8.16
CA VAL A 132 -5.16 16.49 -7.46
C VAL A 132 -6.36 16.40 -8.40
N ASP A 133 -6.49 17.34 -9.36
CA ASP A 133 -7.55 17.37 -10.39
C ASP A 133 -7.47 16.21 -11.40
N LYS A 134 -6.37 15.43 -11.38
CA LYS A 134 -6.14 14.25 -12.24
C LYS A 134 -6.39 12.92 -11.54
N ILE A 135 -6.77 12.92 -10.27
CA ILE A 135 -7.16 11.67 -9.58
C ILE A 135 -8.33 11.05 -10.34
N PRO A 136 -8.23 9.77 -10.78
CA PRO A 136 -9.32 9.14 -11.54
C PRO A 136 -10.65 9.13 -10.78
N GLY A 137 -11.74 9.47 -11.48
CA GLY A 137 -13.07 9.56 -10.88
C GLY A 137 -13.58 8.24 -10.29
N GLY A 138 -13.09 7.09 -10.78
CA GLY A 138 -13.45 5.77 -10.25
C GLY A 138 -12.54 5.26 -9.11
N PHE A 139 -11.49 6.03 -8.73
CA PHE A 139 -10.60 5.63 -7.65
C PHE A 139 -10.98 6.30 -6.32
N VAL A 140 -11.16 5.49 -5.29
CA VAL A 140 -11.38 5.94 -3.90
C VAL A 140 -10.40 5.17 -3.01
N PRO A 141 -9.48 5.87 -2.32
CA PRO A 141 -8.53 5.23 -1.40
C PRO A 141 -9.23 4.82 -0.10
N CYS A 142 -8.55 4.02 0.72
CA CYS A 142 -9.01 3.72 2.08
C CYS A 142 -8.84 4.92 3.03
N GLY A 143 -7.90 5.81 2.73
CA GLY A 143 -7.65 7.01 3.54
C GLY A 143 -6.97 8.11 2.75
N LEU A 144 -6.91 9.26 3.39
CA LEU A 144 -6.34 10.50 2.86
C LEU A 144 -5.62 11.24 3.98
N VAL A 145 -4.42 11.76 3.69
CA VAL A 145 -3.72 12.72 4.55
C VAL A 145 -3.67 14.06 3.83
N THR A 146 -4.16 15.11 4.47
CA THR A 146 -4.19 16.46 3.93
C THR A 146 -2.85 17.19 4.14
N PRO A 147 -2.58 18.32 3.46
CA PRO A 147 -1.32 19.05 3.58
C PRO A 147 -1.02 19.61 4.98
N ASP A 148 -2.03 19.77 5.81
CA ASP A 148 -1.94 20.18 7.22
C ASP A 148 -1.77 19.01 8.18
N GLY A 149 -1.75 17.77 7.64
CA GLY A 149 -1.45 16.55 8.40
C GLY A 149 -2.70 15.89 9.02
N GLU A 150 -3.91 16.27 8.61
CA GLU A 150 -5.13 15.63 9.09
C GLU A 150 -5.37 14.30 8.36
N TRP A 151 -5.71 13.27 9.12
CA TRP A 151 -6.14 11.97 8.61
C TRP A 151 -7.64 11.93 8.38
N HIS A 152 -8.05 11.45 7.21
CA HIS A 152 -9.43 11.12 6.86
C HIS A 152 -9.48 9.70 6.30
N GLY A 153 -10.47 8.90 6.65
CA GLY A 153 -10.59 7.53 6.18
C GLY A 153 -12.00 6.98 6.36
N ASP A 154 -12.27 5.84 5.75
CA ASP A 154 -13.57 5.18 5.81
C ASP A 154 -13.88 4.54 7.18
N GLY A 155 -12.93 4.55 8.10
CA GLY A 155 -13.04 3.95 9.43
C GLY A 155 -12.96 2.41 9.43
N ALA A 156 -12.87 1.77 8.25
CA ALA A 156 -12.88 0.31 8.12
C ALA A 156 -11.50 -0.35 8.24
N LEU A 157 -10.44 0.43 8.45
CA LEU A 157 -9.05 -0.06 8.40
C LEU A 157 -8.57 -0.79 9.66
N TRP A 158 -9.46 -1.13 10.57
CA TRP A 158 -9.07 -1.89 11.75
C TRP A 158 -9.17 -3.40 11.51
N CYS A 159 -8.06 -4.12 11.59
CA CYS A 159 -8.00 -5.57 11.43
C CYS A 159 -8.70 -6.39 12.55
N GLY A 160 -9.39 -5.77 13.47
CA GLY A 160 -9.97 -6.40 14.66
C GLY A 160 -11.50 -6.58 14.68
N GLY A 161 -12.22 -6.15 13.65
CA GLY A 161 -13.67 -6.29 13.63
C GLY A 161 -14.40 -5.06 13.07
N PRO A 162 -15.74 -5.11 12.99
CA PRO A 162 -16.52 -3.96 12.53
C PRO A 162 -16.34 -2.80 13.52
N VAL A 163 -15.79 -1.70 13.03
CA VAL A 163 -15.77 -0.44 13.79
C VAL A 163 -17.21 0.07 13.84
N GLU A 164 -17.73 0.32 15.04
CA GLU A 164 -19.13 0.75 15.26
C GLU A 164 -19.55 2.00 14.46
N ASN A 165 -18.59 2.73 13.89
CA ASN A 165 -18.79 3.93 13.09
C ASN A 165 -18.21 3.84 11.68
N ALA A 166 -17.99 2.62 11.13
CA ALA A 166 -17.57 2.47 9.75
C ALA A 166 -18.57 3.18 8.83
N ARG A 167 -18.10 4.19 8.12
CA ARG A 167 -18.91 4.89 7.11
C ARG A 167 -19.24 3.92 6.00
N THR A 168 -20.43 4.03 5.41
CA THR A 168 -20.71 3.29 4.19
C THR A 168 -19.71 3.71 3.10
N THR A 169 -19.31 2.80 2.23
CA THR A 169 -18.42 3.09 1.09
C THR A 169 -18.86 4.32 0.30
N ALA A 170 -20.16 4.48 0.09
CA ALA A 170 -20.75 5.66 -0.59
C ALA A 170 -20.58 6.96 0.22
N GLY A 171 -20.65 6.89 1.54
CA GLY A 171 -20.44 8.04 2.43
C GLY A 171 -18.98 8.50 2.39
N TRP A 172 -18.03 7.56 2.43
CA TRP A 172 -16.61 7.87 2.32
C TRP A 172 -16.25 8.45 0.95
N GLU A 173 -16.75 7.88 -0.15
CA GLU A 173 -16.51 8.43 -1.47
C GLU A 173 -16.95 9.90 -1.59
N THR A 174 -18.14 10.21 -1.08
CA THR A 174 -18.66 11.60 -1.10
C THR A 174 -17.78 12.54 -0.30
N GLU A 175 -17.34 12.13 0.87
CA GLU A 175 -16.44 12.91 1.72
C GLU A 175 -15.06 13.07 1.07
N PHE A 176 -14.46 11.98 0.57
CA PHE A 176 -13.19 12.01 -0.14
C PHE A 176 -13.22 13.04 -1.28
N ARG A 177 -14.27 13.02 -2.13
CA ARG A 177 -14.41 13.99 -3.22
C ARG A 177 -14.57 15.42 -2.71
N SER A 178 -15.31 15.62 -1.62
CA SER A 178 -15.46 16.94 -1.01
C SER A 178 -14.14 17.49 -0.50
N ILE A 179 -13.32 16.66 0.16
CA ILE A 179 -12.00 17.06 0.66
C ILE A 179 -11.08 17.39 -0.51
N VAL A 180 -10.97 16.49 -1.50
CA VAL A 180 -10.11 16.66 -2.69
C VAL A 180 -10.42 17.96 -3.43
N ASN A 181 -11.69 18.36 -3.53
CA ASN A 181 -12.09 19.61 -4.17
C ASN A 181 -11.54 20.89 -3.50
N ASN A 182 -11.12 20.81 -2.23
CA ASN A 182 -10.49 21.93 -1.54
C ASN A 182 -8.99 22.07 -1.87
N TYR A 183 -8.40 21.10 -2.59
CA TYR A 183 -6.97 21.01 -2.82
C TYR A 183 -6.59 20.85 -4.32
N LEU A 184 -7.42 21.35 -5.23
CA LEU A 184 -7.22 21.17 -6.69
C LEU A 184 -5.88 21.70 -7.22
N GLU A 185 -5.28 22.69 -6.54
CA GLU A 185 -3.97 23.26 -6.88
C GLU A 185 -2.77 22.43 -6.32
N CYS A 186 -3.08 21.35 -5.60
CA CYS A 186 -2.09 20.52 -4.94
C CYS A 186 -1.72 19.29 -5.78
N SER A 187 -0.74 18.54 -5.31
CA SER A 187 -0.38 17.22 -5.85
C SER A 187 -0.83 16.11 -4.93
N ALA A 188 -1.22 14.99 -5.50
CA ALA A 188 -1.63 13.77 -4.83
C ALA A 188 -0.61 12.66 -5.09
N VAL A 189 -0.22 11.93 -4.03
CA VAL A 189 0.67 10.75 -4.12
C VAL A 189 -0.09 9.54 -3.62
N ILE A 190 -0.04 8.45 -4.38
CA ILE A 190 -0.55 7.15 -3.93
C ILE A 190 0.49 6.46 -3.05
N VAL A 191 0.05 5.96 -1.91
CA VAL A 191 0.90 5.25 -0.94
C VAL A 191 0.26 3.90 -0.61
N ASP A 192 1.08 2.86 -0.61
CA ASP A 192 0.78 1.51 -0.14
C ASP A 192 1.15 1.45 1.34
N CYS A 193 0.18 1.31 2.22
CA CYS A 193 0.37 1.13 3.65
C CYS A 193 0.13 -0.32 4.06
N HIS A 194 0.83 -0.79 5.10
CA HIS A 194 0.72 -2.12 5.68
C HIS A 194 0.39 -2.05 7.17
N ILE A 195 -0.44 -2.99 7.65
CA ILE A 195 -0.73 -3.33 9.05
C ILE A 195 -0.82 -4.83 9.24
#